data_f4e490c35238f16de336b20ce4051dbb
#
_entry.id   f4e490c35238f16de336b20ce4051dbb
#
_cell.length_a   1.000
_cell.length_b   1.000
_cell.length_c   1.000
_cell.angle_alpha   90.00
_cell.angle_beta   90.00
_cell.angle_gamma   90.00
#
_symmetry.space_group_name_H-M   'P 1'
#
loop_
_entity.id
_entity.type
_entity.pdbx_description
1 polymer ?
#
loop_
_entity_poly.entity_id
_entity_poly.type
_entity_poly.pdbx_seq_one_letter_code
_entity_poly.pdbx_strand_id
1 'polypeptide(L)'
;MISDNEWQQIRQVVADAQRAAMHCSIATVNSKGFPSITPIGTVFLKKKTSTGFFFDTYSTTFSKNLQHQPMACIQAVNSSKLFWFHSLLKGKFKRYPGVRLYAEIGPLRPASLEEIRQVESRIRALKWTKGSQLIWSSFHHVREIKINSHRWVEYPNMNK
;
A
#
# COMPACT_ATOMS: atom_id res chain seq x y z
N MET A 1 13.73 15.01 -1.45
CA MET A 1 14.10 13.65 -1.94
C MET A 1 14.07 12.73 -0.74
N ILE A 2 13.44 11.54 -0.83
CA ILE A 2 13.39 10.58 0.27
C ILE A 2 14.77 9.94 0.40
N SER A 3 15.38 10.01 1.57
CA SER A 3 16.68 9.37 1.84
C SER A 3 16.55 7.85 1.93
N ASP A 4 17.66 7.13 1.75
CA ASP A 4 17.65 5.66 1.81
C ASP A 4 17.17 5.14 3.17
N ASN A 5 17.55 5.80 4.26
CA ASN A 5 17.12 5.42 5.60
C ASN A 5 15.61 5.62 5.79
N GLU A 6 15.07 6.77 5.37
CA GLU A 6 13.62 7.03 5.38
C GLU A 6 12.88 6.01 4.51
N TRP A 7 13.44 5.68 3.34
CA TRP A 7 12.83 4.70 2.45
C TRP A 7 12.73 3.32 3.10
N GLN A 8 13.75 2.86 3.82
CA GLN A 8 13.69 1.60 4.56
C GLN A 8 12.65 1.65 5.68
N GLN A 9 12.55 2.77 6.40
CA GLN A 9 11.51 2.95 7.42
C GLN A 9 10.10 2.92 6.81
N ILE A 10 9.88 3.63 5.71
CA ILE A 10 8.60 3.62 4.96
C ILE A 10 8.23 2.18 4.57
N ARG A 11 9.16 1.45 3.97
CA ARG A 11 8.92 0.05 3.57
C ARG A 11 8.55 -0.84 4.75
N GLN A 12 9.20 -0.66 5.88
CA GLN A 12 8.90 -1.43 7.09
C GLN A 12 7.51 -1.10 7.63
N VAL A 13 7.15 0.17 7.72
CA VAL A 13 5.83 0.61 8.19
C VAL A 13 4.72 0.10 7.26
N VAL A 14 4.92 0.17 5.95
CA VAL A 14 3.97 -0.37 4.96
C VAL A 14 3.84 -1.88 5.10
N ALA A 15 4.92 -2.62 5.28
CA ALA A 15 4.90 -4.06 5.49
C ALA A 15 4.17 -4.47 6.78
N ASP A 16 4.42 -3.73 7.88
CA ASP A 16 3.74 -3.96 9.16
C ASP A 16 2.23 -3.70 9.05
N ALA A 17 1.84 -2.60 8.38
CA ALA A 17 0.45 -2.26 8.14
C ALA A 17 -0.26 -3.30 7.29
N GLN A 18 0.37 -3.77 6.21
CA GLN A 18 -0.21 -4.81 5.35
C GLN A 18 -0.34 -6.16 6.06
N ARG A 19 0.59 -6.53 6.93
CA ARG A 19 0.44 -7.74 7.76
C ARG A 19 -0.73 -7.65 8.72
N ALA A 20 -0.99 -6.47 9.27
CA ALA A 20 -2.07 -6.25 10.23
C ALA A 20 -3.45 -6.11 9.56
N ALA A 21 -3.54 -5.33 8.48
CA ALA A 21 -4.81 -4.95 7.83
C ALA A 21 -5.10 -5.74 6.54
N MET A 22 -4.12 -6.49 6.00
CA MET A 22 -4.18 -7.21 4.73
C MET A 22 -4.26 -6.31 3.48
N HIS A 23 -4.25 -4.98 3.63
CA HIS A 23 -4.31 -4.03 2.52
C HIS A 23 -3.70 -2.67 2.88
N CYS A 24 -3.42 -1.87 1.85
CA CYS A 24 -3.30 -0.43 1.94
C CYS A 24 -4.55 0.23 1.35
N SER A 25 -4.86 1.45 1.77
CA SER A 25 -5.94 2.26 1.17
C SER A 25 -5.36 3.24 0.17
N ILE A 26 -5.85 3.23 -1.08
CA ILE A 26 -5.40 4.17 -2.11
C ILE A 26 -6.55 5.15 -2.41
N ALA A 27 -6.31 6.43 -2.15
CA ALA A 27 -7.23 7.51 -2.46
C ALA A 27 -6.91 8.09 -3.85
N THR A 28 -7.95 8.23 -4.67
CA THR A 28 -7.93 8.86 -6.00
C THR A 28 -9.04 9.89 -6.10
N VAL A 29 -8.98 10.78 -7.09
CA VAL A 29 -9.95 11.86 -7.28
C VAL A 29 -10.57 11.75 -8.66
N ASN A 30 -11.89 11.89 -8.75
CA ASN A 30 -12.57 11.90 -10.03
C ASN A 30 -12.50 13.29 -10.71
N SER A 31 -13.03 13.40 -11.96
CA SER A 31 -13.04 14.64 -12.73
C SER A 31 -13.81 15.81 -12.09
N LYS A 32 -14.67 15.51 -11.10
CA LYS A 32 -15.42 16.53 -10.34
C LYS A 32 -14.76 16.91 -9.02
N GLY A 33 -13.57 16.37 -8.71
CA GLY A 33 -12.86 16.64 -7.48
C GLY A 33 -13.27 15.77 -6.27
N PHE A 34 -14.20 14.83 -6.43
CA PHE A 34 -14.59 13.94 -5.33
C PHE A 34 -13.55 12.83 -5.12
N PRO A 35 -13.05 12.67 -3.89
CA PRO A 35 -12.15 11.58 -3.56
C PRO A 35 -12.90 10.24 -3.43
N SER A 36 -12.20 9.17 -3.80
CA SER A 36 -12.61 7.79 -3.52
C SER A 36 -11.45 6.99 -2.95
N ILE A 37 -11.75 6.01 -2.11
CA ILE A 37 -10.75 5.18 -1.45
C ILE A 37 -10.98 3.74 -1.87
N THR A 38 -9.90 3.09 -2.32
CA THR A 38 -9.91 1.68 -2.74
C THR A 38 -8.92 0.90 -1.89
N PRO A 39 -9.33 -0.20 -1.23
CA PRO A 39 -8.42 -1.10 -0.54
C PRO A 39 -7.66 -1.96 -1.55
N ILE A 40 -6.33 -1.99 -1.47
CA ILE A 40 -5.46 -2.78 -2.34
C ILE A 40 -4.54 -3.65 -1.49
N GLY A 41 -4.69 -4.96 -1.55
CA GLY A 41 -3.91 -5.94 -0.78
C GLY A 41 -2.52 -6.24 -1.34
N THR A 42 -2.23 -5.77 -2.54
CA THR A 42 -1.08 -6.19 -3.34
C THR A 42 -0.07 -5.09 -3.62
N VAL A 43 0.09 -4.15 -2.69
CA VAL A 43 1.11 -3.10 -2.79
C VAL A 43 2.49 -3.67 -2.47
N PHE A 44 3.43 -3.51 -3.40
CA PHE A 44 4.83 -3.93 -3.27
C PHE A 44 5.75 -2.74 -3.50
N LEU A 45 6.61 -2.42 -2.52
CA LEU A 45 7.61 -1.36 -2.62
C LEU A 45 8.98 -1.96 -2.93
N LYS A 46 9.68 -1.41 -3.93
CA LYS A 46 11.02 -1.86 -4.34
C LYS A 46 12.06 -1.52 -3.27
N LYS A 47 13.15 -2.32 -3.20
CA LYS A 47 14.15 -2.17 -2.14
C LYS A 47 15.02 -0.93 -2.29
N LYS A 48 15.42 -0.59 -3.51
CA LYS A 48 16.47 0.40 -3.80
C LYS A 48 15.96 1.73 -4.35
N THR A 49 14.68 1.82 -4.71
CA THR A 49 14.10 2.99 -5.37
C THR A 49 12.76 3.35 -4.72
N SER A 50 12.45 4.64 -4.65
CA SER A 50 11.15 5.13 -4.14
C SER A 50 10.00 4.82 -5.11
N THR A 51 9.94 3.56 -5.55
CA THR A 51 8.96 3.04 -6.50
C THR A 51 8.36 1.73 -5.99
N GLY A 52 7.29 1.32 -6.62
CA GLY A 52 6.61 0.07 -6.32
C GLY A 52 5.64 -0.32 -7.43
N PHE A 53 4.79 -1.26 -7.13
CA PHE A 53 3.67 -1.66 -7.99
C PHE A 53 2.54 -2.26 -7.16
N PHE A 54 1.38 -2.35 -7.75
CA PHE A 54 0.25 -3.12 -7.22
C PHE A 54 -0.53 -3.78 -8.35
N PHE A 55 -1.23 -4.86 -8.05
CA PHE A 55 -2.11 -5.52 -8.99
C PHE A 55 -3.46 -4.81 -9.01
N ASP A 56 -3.92 -4.43 -10.21
CA ASP A 56 -5.20 -3.74 -10.44
C ASP A 56 -6.08 -4.65 -11.31
N THR A 57 -7.04 -5.32 -10.68
CA THR A 57 -7.81 -6.39 -11.33
C THR A 57 -9.29 -6.02 -11.54
N TYR A 58 -9.91 -5.26 -10.64
CA TYR A 58 -11.38 -5.16 -10.59
C TYR A 58 -11.94 -3.75 -10.50
N SER A 59 -11.11 -2.72 -10.48
CA SER A 59 -11.57 -1.38 -10.08
C SER A 59 -11.81 -0.44 -11.27
N THR A 60 -13.02 -0.42 -11.80
CA THR A 60 -13.39 0.46 -12.93
C THR A 60 -13.37 1.94 -12.55
N THR A 61 -13.91 2.32 -11.39
CA THR A 61 -13.92 3.72 -10.90
C THR A 61 -12.51 4.20 -10.61
N PHE A 62 -11.70 3.39 -9.96
CA PHE A 62 -10.30 3.66 -9.67
C PHE A 62 -9.51 3.91 -10.96
N SER A 63 -9.65 3.03 -11.95
CA SER A 63 -9.00 3.17 -13.25
C SER A 63 -9.42 4.44 -13.99
N LYS A 64 -10.71 4.81 -13.98
CA LYS A 64 -11.21 6.07 -14.56
C LYS A 64 -10.62 7.29 -13.86
N ASN A 65 -10.53 7.27 -12.53
CA ASN A 65 -9.94 8.37 -11.78
C ASN A 65 -8.46 8.55 -12.14
N LEU A 66 -7.69 7.47 -12.24
CA LEU A 66 -6.28 7.52 -12.60
C LEU A 66 -6.03 7.97 -14.05
N GLN A 67 -6.94 7.67 -14.98
CA GLN A 67 -6.87 8.21 -16.34
C GLN A 67 -7.04 9.73 -16.37
N HIS A 68 -7.88 10.28 -15.49
CA HIS A 68 -8.08 11.71 -15.35
C HIS A 68 -6.97 12.40 -14.56
N GLN A 69 -6.58 11.81 -13.42
CA GLN A 69 -5.57 12.32 -12.51
C GLN A 69 -4.71 11.17 -11.98
N PRO A 70 -3.45 11.06 -12.45
CA PRO A 70 -2.58 9.95 -12.04
C PRO A 70 -2.04 10.07 -10.61
N MET A 71 -2.25 11.21 -9.95
CA MET A 71 -1.81 11.41 -8.57
C MET A 71 -2.74 10.72 -7.59
N ALA A 72 -2.15 9.99 -6.65
CA ALA A 72 -2.87 9.25 -5.62
C ALA A 72 -2.20 9.39 -4.26
N CYS A 73 -2.96 9.15 -3.20
CA CYS A 73 -2.42 9.01 -1.85
C CYS A 73 -2.61 7.57 -1.38
N ILE A 74 -1.51 6.90 -1.06
CA ILE A 74 -1.51 5.55 -0.50
C ILE A 74 -1.35 5.65 1.00
N GLN A 75 -2.32 5.19 1.77
CA GLN A 75 -2.26 5.16 3.22
C GLN A 75 -2.05 3.73 3.72
N ALA A 76 -1.05 3.55 4.56
CA ALA A 76 -0.78 2.31 5.28
C ALA A 76 -0.78 2.60 6.78
N VAL A 77 -1.67 1.96 7.54
CA VAL A 77 -1.79 2.12 9.01
C VAL A 77 -1.78 0.75 9.65
N ASN A 78 -0.96 0.59 10.67
CA ASN A 78 -0.88 -0.64 11.45
C ASN A 78 -2.12 -0.77 12.35
N SER A 79 -3.00 -1.71 12.04
CA SER A 79 -4.23 -2.01 12.79
C SER A 79 -4.05 -3.11 13.85
N SER A 80 -2.82 -3.58 14.10
CA SER A 80 -2.54 -4.63 15.07
C SER A 80 -2.90 -4.20 16.49
N LYS A 81 -3.83 -4.90 17.14
CA LYS A 81 -4.24 -4.66 18.52
C LYS A 81 -3.07 -4.74 19.51
N LEU A 82 -2.15 -5.68 19.29
CA LEU A 82 -0.95 -5.84 20.12
C LEU A 82 0.00 -4.65 19.99
N PHE A 83 0.20 -4.13 18.76
CA PHE A 83 1.01 -2.93 18.52
C PHE A 83 0.43 -1.73 19.26
N TRP A 84 -0.87 -1.49 19.15
CA TRP A 84 -1.55 -0.38 19.82
C TRP A 84 -1.55 -0.51 21.33
N PHE A 85 -1.90 -1.69 21.86
CA PHE A 85 -1.90 -1.95 23.30
C PHE A 85 -0.50 -1.72 23.91
N HIS A 86 0.54 -2.23 23.27
CA HIS A 86 1.91 -2.04 23.75
C HIS A 86 2.38 -0.58 23.70
N SER A 87 1.98 0.15 22.64
CA SER A 87 2.30 1.57 22.49
C SER A 87 1.57 2.42 23.54
N LEU A 88 0.31 2.12 23.81
CA LEU A 88 -0.49 2.80 24.84
C LEU A 88 0.09 2.57 26.23
N LEU A 89 0.49 1.33 26.57
CA LEU A 89 1.12 1.04 27.86
C LEU A 89 2.44 1.79 28.05
N LYS A 90 3.23 1.95 26.99
CA LYS A 90 4.53 2.66 27.05
C LYS A 90 4.41 4.18 26.86
N GLY A 91 3.25 4.68 26.50
CA GLY A 91 3.03 6.10 26.17
C GLY A 91 3.81 6.57 24.95
N LYS A 92 4.36 5.65 24.13
CA LYS A 92 5.12 5.98 22.91
C LYS A 92 5.08 4.86 21.88
N PHE A 93 5.21 5.23 20.62
CA PHE A 93 5.38 4.28 19.52
C PHE A 93 6.85 3.87 19.36
N LYS A 94 7.10 2.58 19.21
CA LYS A 94 8.41 2.05 18.84
C LYS A 94 8.75 2.38 17.38
N ARG A 95 7.74 2.50 16.51
CA ARG A 95 7.80 2.90 15.10
C ARG A 95 6.58 3.72 14.78
N TYR A 96 6.61 4.48 13.69
CA TYR A 96 5.42 5.19 13.23
C TYR A 96 4.25 4.24 13.02
N PRO A 97 3.03 4.58 13.51
CA PRO A 97 1.85 3.73 13.35
C PRO A 97 1.34 3.65 11.91
N GLY A 98 1.79 4.54 11.04
CA GLY A 98 1.43 4.53 9.64
C GLY A 98 2.15 5.61 8.83
N VAL A 99 1.92 5.56 7.52
CA VAL A 99 2.47 6.50 6.56
C VAL A 99 1.46 6.78 5.44
N ARG A 100 1.46 8.01 4.94
CA ARG A 100 0.82 8.42 3.68
C ARG A 100 1.90 8.65 2.64
N LEU A 101 1.76 8.01 1.49
CA LEU A 101 2.65 8.14 0.36
C LEU A 101 1.92 8.89 -0.74
N TYR A 102 2.46 10.02 -1.15
CA TYR A 102 1.95 10.78 -2.30
C TYR A 102 2.69 10.31 -3.54
N ALA A 103 1.97 9.76 -4.48
CA ALA A 103 2.53 9.02 -5.58
C ALA A 103 1.85 9.32 -6.91
N GLU A 104 2.60 9.19 -7.97
CA GLU A 104 2.12 9.10 -9.34
C GLU A 104 1.94 7.62 -9.69
N ILE A 105 0.76 7.28 -10.22
CA ILE A 105 0.40 5.92 -10.60
C ILE A 105 0.48 5.78 -12.11
N GLY A 106 1.27 4.83 -12.55
CA GLY A 106 1.47 4.54 -13.97
C GLY A 106 0.27 3.88 -14.65
N PRO A 107 0.33 3.76 -15.99
CA PRO A 107 -0.70 3.07 -16.76
C PRO A 107 -0.77 1.58 -16.40
N LEU A 108 -1.94 0.99 -16.71
CA LEU A 108 -2.12 -0.45 -16.57
C LEU A 108 -1.23 -1.18 -17.59
N ARG A 109 -0.47 -2.16 -17.13
CA ARG A 109 0.39 -3.00 -17.97
C ARG A 109 0.34 -4.47 -17.53
N PRO A 110 0.70 -5.41 -18.40
CA PRO A 110 0.90 -6.80 -18.00
C PRO A 110 1.93 -6.93 -16.88
N ALA A 111 1.67 -7.83 -15.94
CA ALA A 111 2.61 -8.16 -14.89
C ALA A 111 3.79 -8.99 -15.43
N SER A 112 4.99 -8.74 -14.92
CA SER A 112 6.14 -9.59 -15.19
C SER A 112 6.07 -10.90 -14.40
N LEU A 113 6.83 -11.91 -14.83
CA LEU A 113 6.91 -13.19 -14.10
C LEU A 113 7.43 -13.01 -12.67
N GLU A 114 8.32 -12.05 -12.45
CA GLU A 114 8.83 -11.75 -11.11
C GLU A 114 7.75 -11.14 -10.21
N GLU A 115 6.97 -10.20 -10.74
CA GLU A 115 5.83 -9.59 -10.02
C GLU A 115 4.76 -10.64 -9.67
N ILE A 116 4.46 -11.55 -10.59
CA ILE A 116 3.55 -12.67 -10.34
C ILE A 116 4.09 -13.57 -9.23
N ARG A 117 5.37 -13.93 -9.25
CA ARG A 117 5.99 -14.73 -8.17
C ARG A 117 5.94 -14.03 -6.82
N GLN A 118 6.10 -12.71 -6.78
CA GLN A 118 6.02 -11.94 -5.53
C GLN A 118 4.60 -12.00 -4.93
N VAL A 119 3.56 -11.81 -5.72
CA VAL A 119 2.18 -11.90 -5.21
C VAL A 119 1.85 -13.33 -4.82
N GLU A 120 2.23 -14.33 -5.60
CA GLU A 120 2.04 -15.73 -5.28
C GLU A 120 2.71 -16.14 -3.96
N SER A 121 3.92 -15.65 -3.70
CA SER A 121 4.61 -15.88 -2.44
C SER A 121 3.85 -15.28 -1.26
N ARG A 122 3.27 -14.08 -1.42
CA ARG A 122 2.48 -13.42 -0.36
C ARG A 122 1.19 -14.17 -0.05
N ILE A 123 0.49 -14.69 -1.07
CA ILE A 123 -0.81 -15.37 -0.90
C ILE A 123 -0.67 -16.87 -0.65
N ARG A 124 0.54 -17.42 -0.69
CA ARG A 124 0.79 -18.88 -0.60
C ARG A 124 0.13 -19.52 0.60
N ALA A 125 0.19 -18.87 1.77
CA ALA A 125 -0.42 -19.37 3.00
C ALA A 125 -1.95 -19.46 2.95
N LEU A 126 -2.59 -18.77 2.00
CA LEU A 126 -4.05 -18.71 1.86
C LEU A 126 -4.57 -19.43 0.62
N LYS A 127 -3.68 -19.98 -0.24
CA LYS A 127 -4.03 -20.64 -1.52
C LYS A 127 -4.97 -21.84 -1.38
N TRP A 128 -5.02 -22.48 -0.22
CA TRP A 128 -5.88 -23.63 0.06
C TRP A 128 -7.35 -23.25 0.30
N THR A 129 -7.69 -21.99 0.47
CA THR A 129 -9.05 -21.52 0.70
C THR A 129 -9.79 -21.26 -0.63
N LYS A 130 -11.09 -21.64 -0.71
CA LYS A 130 -11.92 -21.38 -1.90
C LYS A 130 -12.02 -19.87 -2.22
N GLY A 131 -12.14 -19.02 -1.21
CA GLY A 131 -12.18 -17.55 -1.39
C GLY A 131 -10.89 -17.02 -1.99
N SER A 132 -9.75 -17.53 -1.60
CA SER A 132 -8.44 -17.23 -2.17
C SER A 132 -8.37 -17.52 -3.67
N GLN A 133 -8.86 -18.69 -4.09
CA GLN A 133 -8.88 -19.09 -5.50
C GLN A 133 -9.76 -18.16 -6.35
N LEU A 134 -10.90 -17.70 -5.81
CA LEU A 134 -11.82 -16.80 -6.51
C LEU A 134 -11.27 -15.37 -6.64
N ILE A 135 -10.60 -14.87 -5.60
CA ILE A 135 -10.10 -13.48 -5.57
C ILE A 135 -8.78 -13.36 -6.33
N TRP A 136 -7.89 -14.37 -6.26
CA TRP A 136 -6.51 -14.27 -6.71
C TRP A 136 -6.18 -15.08 -7.98
N SER A 137 -7.17 -15.61 -8.67
CA SER A 137 -6.97 -16.32 -9.94
C SER A 137 -6.60 -15.40 -11.13
N SER A 138 -6.67 -14.08 -10.98
CA SER A 138 -6.60 -13.11 -12.09
C SER A 138 -5.54 -12.03 -11.94
N PHE A 139 -4.39 -12.31 -11.30
CA PHE A 139 -3.29 -11.35 -11.21
C PHE A 139 -2.48 -11.28 -12.51
N HIS A 140 -3.00 -10.53 -13.49
CA HIS A 140 -2.35 -10.40 -14.79
C HIS A 140 -1.85 -8.99 -15.10
N HIS A 141 -2.39 -7.96 -14.44
CA HIS A 141 -2.06 -6.58 -14.72
C HIS A 141 -1.64 -5.82 -13.46
N VAL A 142 -0.66 -4.95 -13.61
CA VAL A 142 -0.11 -4.10 -12.55
C VAL A 142 -0.11 -2.64 -12.97
N ARG A 143 -0.07 -1.76 -11.96
CA ARG A 143 0.29 -0.35 -12.11
C ARG A 143 1.55 -0.07 -11.32
N GLU A 144 2.45 0.71 -11.91
CA GLU A 144 3.63 1.20 -11.20
C GLU A 144 3.26 2.34 -10.25
N ILE A 145 4.02 2.44 -9.18
CA ILE A 145 3.93 3.50 -8.18
C ILE A 145 5.27 4.25 -8.20
N LYS A 146 5.24 5.55 -8.42
CA LYS A 146 6.38 6.45 -8.24
C LYS A 146 6.08 7.37 -7.07
N ILE A 147 6.80 7.21 -5.97
CA ILE A 147 6.56 7.96 -4.73
C ILE A 147 7.33 9.27 -4.79
N ASN A 148 6.61 10.37 -4.72
CA ASN A 148 7.15 11.73 -4.80
C ASN A 148 7.47 12.30 -3.41
N SER A 149 6.62 12.01 -2.43
CA SER A 149 6.79 12.44 -1.04
C SER A 149 6.01 11.55 -0.08
N HIS A 150 6.25 11.71 1.21
CA HIS A 150 5.53 10.99 2.24
C HIS A 150 5.19 11.89 3.42
N ARG A 151 4.26 11.44 4.25
CA ARG A 151 3.94 12.02 5.54
C ARG A 151 3.65 10.90 6.53
N TRP A 152 4.30 10.95 7.68
CA TRP A 152 4.03 10.01 8.75
C TRP A 152 2.64 10.22 9.35
N VAL A 153 2.01 9.14 9.79
CA VAL A 153 0.86 9.23 10.68
C VAL A 153 1.42 9.42 12.09
N GLU A 154 1.13 10.55 12.69
CA GLU A 154 1.71 10.96 13.96
C GLU A 154 0.61 11.25 15.00
N TYR A 155 0.95 10.93 16.23
CA TYR A 155 0.19 11.30 17.42
C TYR A 155 1.13 12.12 18.31
N PRO A 156 1.04 13.47 18.30
CA PRO A 156 2.07 14.37 18.82
C PRO A 156 2.55 14.06 20.24
N ASN A 157 1.65 13.55 21.11
CA ASN A 157 1.99 13.22 22.48
C ASN A 157 2.59 11.83 22.68
N MET A 158 2.67 11.01 21.63
CA MET A 158 3.19 9.63 21.65
C MET A 158 4.40 9.40 20.75
N ASN A 159 4.78 10.38 19.94
CA ASN A 159 5.91 10.26 19.00
C ASN A 159 7.21 10.94 19.52
N LYS A 160 7.22 11.33 20.80
CA LYS A 160 8.37 11.95 21.46
C LYS A 160 9.27 10.91 22.11
#